data_7ff7042ad2f4b3d040d36b5f8798d0ab
#
_entry.id   7ff7042ad2f4b3d040d36b5f8798d0ab
#
_cell.length_a   1.000
_cell.length_b   1.000
_cell.length_c   1.000
_cell.angle_alpha   90.00
_cell.angle_beta   90.00
_cell.angle_gamma   90.00
#
_symmetry.space_group_name_H-M   'P 1'
#
loop_
_entity.id
_entity.type
_entity.pdbx_description
1 polymer ?
#
loop_
_entity_poly.entity_id
_entity_poly.type
_entity_poly.pdbx_seq_one_letter_code
_entity_poly.pdbx_strand_id
1 'polypeptide(L)'
;RPQVVRYLYENHLIDYVAMDIKTSRARYPEAAGISRVDLSLIEESVEYLKSHVSDYEFRTTVTRELHTSKDFEDIADWLEGCRAYYLQAYRESASVIHPVFSSYTKEELEGFCAILRKKIPLAEVRGID
;
A
#
# COMPACT_ATOMS: atom_id res chain seq x y z
N ARG A 1 -3.19 5.32 12.40
CA ARG A 1 -2.86 6.11 13.61
C ARG A 1 -1.53 5.67 14.18
N PRO A 2 -0.48 6.47 14.01
CA PRO A 2 0.85 6.10 14.47
C PRO A 2 0.95 5.78 15.96
N GLN A 3 0.26 6.57 16.79
CA GLN A 3 0.31 6.39 18.24
C GLN A 3 -0.31 5.06 18.65
N VAL A 4 -1.39 4.64 17.99
CA VAL A 4 -2.06 3.37 18.31
C VAL A 4 -1.16 2.20 17.94
N VAL A 5 -0.59 2.21 16.73
CA VAL A 5 0.32 1.16 16.28
C VAL A 5 1.52 1.06 17.21
N ARG A 6 2.12 2.19 17.54
CA ARG A 6 3.27 2.25 18.45
C ARG A 6 2.93 1.67 19.81
N TYR A 7 1.82 2.08 20.38
CA TYR A 7 1.37 1.59 21.69
C TYR A 7 1.20 0.07 21.67
N LEU A 8 0.49 -0.45 20.67
CA LEU A 8 0.22 -1.89 20.58
C LEU A 8 1.51 -2.68 20.40
N TYR A 9 2.41 -2.22 19.57
CA TYR A 9 3.66 -2.92 19.30
C TYR A 9 4.60 -2.88 20.50
N GLU A 10 4.78 -1.71 21.10
CA GLU A 10 5.71 -1.53 22.23
C GLU A 10 5.23 -2.25 23.49
N ASN A 11 3.94 -2.50 23.60
CA ASN A 11 3.39 -3.27 24.73
C ASN A 11 3.17 -4.75 24.39
N HIS A 12 3.73 -5.21 23.28
CA HIS A 12 3.68 -6.61 22.85
C HIS A 12 2.26 -7.14 22.64
N LEU A 13 1.32 -6.26 22.28
CA LEU A 13 -0.06 -6.64 21.99
C LEU A 13 -0.23 -7.08 20.54
N ILE A 14 0.71 -6.70 19.67
CA ILE A 14 0.78 -7.16 18.29
C ILE A 14 2.24 -7.45 17.95
N ASP A 15 2.47 -8.38 17.03
CA ASP A 15 3.81 -8.72 16.54
C ASP A 15 3.90 -8.67 15.01
N TYR A 16 2.78 -8.42 14.33
CA TYR A 16 2.72 -8.26 12.87
C TYR A 16 1.78 -7.13 12.51
N VAL A 17 2.18 -6.29 11.56
CA VAL A 17 1.36 -5.15 11.11
C VAL A 17 1.20 -5.19 9.60
N ALA A 18 -0.04 -5.10 9.11
CA ALA A 18 -0.34 -4.92 7.70
C ALA A 18 -0.94 -3.52 7.52
N MET A 19 -0.36 -2.71 6.66
CA MET A 19 -0.80 -1.34 6.44
C MET A 19 -1.16 -1.09 4.98
N ASP A 20 -2.34 -0.54 4.75
CA ASP A 20 -2.78 -0.16 3.41
C ASP A 20 -2.11 1.14 2.97
N ILE A 21 -1.54 1.13 1.78
CA ILE A 21 -1.06 2.32 1.08
C ILE A 21 -2.03 2.56 -0.07
N LYS A 22 -2.77 3.64 -0.02
CA LYS A 22 -3.86 3.88 -0.99
C LYS A 22 -3.34 4.18 -2.39
N THR A 23 -2.30 5.01 -2.51
CA THR A 23 -1.70 5.37 -3.79
C THR A 23 -0.36 6.08 -3.55
N SER A 24 0.20 6.70 -4.58
CA SER A 24 1.41 7.53 -4.45
C SER A 24 1.17 8.72 -3.53
N ARG A 25 2.24 9.27 -2.96
CA ARG A 25 2.14 10.43 -2.08
C ARG A 25 1.50 11.63 -2.78
N ALA A 26 1.82 11.83 -4.04
CA ALA A 26 1.30 12.96 -4.82
C ALA A 26 -0.22 12.91 -4.99
N ARG A 27 -0.78 11.70 -5.08
CA ARG A 27 -2.21 11.51 -5.31
C ARG A 27 -2.98 11.08 -4.08
N TYR A 28 -2.31 10.98 -2.93
CA TYR A 28 -2.93 10.43 -1.71
C TYR A 28 -4.19 11.20 -1.29
N PRO A 29 -4.20 12.53 -1.25
CA PRO A 29 -5.42 13.25 -0.90
C PRO A 29 -6.59 12.97 -1.84
N GLU A 30 -6.33 12.84 -3.14
CA GLU A 30 -7.34 12.52 -4.15
C GLU A 30 -7.95 11.15 -3.91
N ALA A 31 -7.11 10.13 -3.80
CA ALA A 31 -7.53 8.73 -3.73
C ALA A 31 -8.23 8.39 -2.43
N ALA A 32 -7.79 8.97 -1.34
CA ALA A 32 -8.30 8.65 0.00
C ALA A 32 -9.26 9.70 0.56
N GLY A 33 -9.41 10.83 -0.12
CA GLY A 33 -10.23 11.93 0.37
C GLY A 33 -9.71 12.53 1.66
N ILE A 34 -8.41 12.40 1.91
CA ILE A 34 -7.77 12.87 3.13
C ILE A 34 -6.99 14.15 2.90
N SER A 35 -6.74 14.89 3.98
CA SER A 35 -6.01 16.13 3.94
C SER A 35 -4.50 15.90 3.95
N ARG A 36 -3.74 16.98 3.74
CA ARG A 36 -2.28 16.97 3.83
C ARG A 36 -1.80 16.53 5.22
N VAL A 37 -2.53 16.91 6.26
CA VAL A 37 -2.20 16.51 7.64
C VAL A 37 -2.30 15.00 7.80
N ASP A 38 -3.33 14.39 7.19
CA ASP A 38 -3.50 12.95 7.24
C ASP A 38 -2.38 12.23 6.50
N LEU A 39 -1.88 12.79 5.39
CA LEU A 39 -0.73 12.22 4.68
C LEU A 39 0.51 12.22 5.58
N SER A 40 0.74 13.28 6.35
CA SER A 40 1.85 13.33 7.31
C SER A 40 1.76 12.20 8.33
N LEU A 41 0.56 11.89 8.81
CA LEU A 41 0.37 10.77 9.74
C LEU A 41 0.64 9.41 9.07
N ILE A 42 0.25 9.27 7.80
CA ILE A 42 0.54 8.06 7.03
C ILE A 42 2.05 7.90 6.88
N GLU A 43 2.75 8.97 6.52
CA GLU A 43 4.21 8.93 6.37
C GLU A 43 4.90 8.60 7.69
N GLU A 44 4.40 9.13 8.81
CA GLU A 44 4.92 8.80 10.13
C GLU A 44 4.75 7.32 10.44
N SER A 45 3.59 6.74 10.13
CA SER A 45 3.35 5.32 10.33
C SER A 45 4.28 4.46 9.49
N VAL A 46 4.49 4.83 8.22
CA VAL A 46 5.41 4.13 7.33
C VAL A 46 6.83 4.12 7.93
N GLU A 47 7.31 5.26 8.37
CA GLU A 47 8.66 5.36 8.95
C GLU A 47 8.78 4.55 10.23
N TYR A 48 7.75 4.56 11.07
CA TYR A 48 7.77 3.76 12.29
C TYR A 48 7.87 2.27 11.99
N LEU A 49 7.06 1.78 11.04
CA LEU A 49 7.09 0.37 10.67
C LEU A 49 8.45 -0.04 10.11
N LYS A 50 9.01 0.78 9.21
CA LYS A 50 10.31 0.49 8.60
C LYS A 50 11.44 0.48 9.63
N SER A 51 11.35 1.32 10.65
CA SER A 51 12.45 1.53 11.61
C SER A 51 12.36 0.64 12.85
N HIS A 52 11.16 0.27 13.29
CA HIS A 52 10.97 -0.35 14.59
C HIS A 52 10.29 -1.71 14.59
N VAL A 53 9.54 -2.05 13.53
CA VAL A 53 8.75 -3.28 13.50
C VAL A 53 9.46 -4.32 12.65
N SER A 54 9.65 -5.52 13.21
CA SER A 54 10.35 -6.61 12.52
C SER A 54 9.49 -7.28 11.45
N ASP A 55 8.22 -7.48 11.75
CA ASP A 55 7.29 -8.18 10.86
C ASP A 55 6.15 -7.26 10.47
N TYR A 56 6.19 -6.79 9.24
CA TYR A 56 5.15 -5.93 8.69
C TYR A 56 5.05 -6.09 7.18
N GLU A 57 3.96 -5.64 6.63
CA GLU A 57 3.80 -5.52 5.18
C GLU A 57 3.04 -4.25 4.83
N PHE A 58 3.33 -3.70 3.66
CA PHE A 58 2.49 -2.68 3.03
C PHE A 58 1.71 -3.34 1.91
N ARG A 59 0.52 -2.85 1.62
CA ARG A 59 -0.29 -3.40 0.53
C ARG A 59 -1.16 -2.32 -0.08
N THR A 60 -1.47 -2.48 -1.36
CA THR A 60 -2.36 -1.59 -2.10
C THR A 60 -3.37 -2.43 -2.87
N THR A 61 -4.65 -2.12 -2.71
CA THR A 61 -5.68 -2.65 -3.60
C THR A 61 -5.68 -1.80 -4.87
N VAL A 62 -5.34 -2.42 -5.99
CA VAL A 62 -5.03 -1.71 -7.24
C VAL A 62 -6.25 -1.61 -8.13
N THR A 63 -6.57 -0.41 -8.58
CA THR A 63 -7.65 -0.15 -9.53
C THR A 63 -7.12 0.69 -10.69
N ARG A 64 -7.75 0.59 -11.86
CA ARG A 64 -7.34 1.37 -13.04
C ARG A 64 -7.47 2.87 -12.80
N GLU A 65 -8.50 3.26 -12.07
CA GLU A 65 -8.84 4.67 -11.85
C GLU A 65 -7.89 5.39 -10.92
N LEU A 66 -7.34 4.69 -9.94
CA LEU A 66 -6.51 5.29 -8.91
C LEU A 66 -5.01 5.06 -9.09
N HIS A 67 -4.61 4.14 -9.96
CA HIS A 67 -3.21 3.71 -10.02
C HIS A 67 -2.69 3.62 -11.45
N THR A 68 -1.51 4.18 -11.68
CA THR A 68 -0.79 4.11 -12.95
C THR A 68 0.65 3.69 -12.67
N SER A 69 1.42 3.40 -13.72
CA SER A 69 2.85 3.06 -13.56
C SER A 69 3.60 4.15 -12.81
N LYS A 70 3.26 5.40 -13.05
CA LYS A 70 3.90 6.54 -12.38
C LYS A 70 3.65 6.50 -10.87
N ASP A 71 2.45 6.11 -10.46
CA ASP A 71 2.14 5.96 -9.03
C ASP A 71 3.00 4.89 -8.39
N PHE A 72 3.22 3.78 -9.08
CA PHE A 72 4.05 2.70 -8.54
C PHE A 72 5.53 3.06 -8.51
N GLU A 73 6.00 3.90 -9.43
CA GLU A 73 7.35 4.43 -9.35
C GLU A 73 7.54 5.28 -8.08
N ASP A 74 6.56 6.13 -7.76
CA ASP A 74 6.61 6.94 -6.54
C ASP A 74 6.50 6.07 -5.28
N ILE A 75 5.61 5.09 -5.29
CA ILE A 75 5.47 4.15 -4.18
C ILE A 75 6.78 3.39 -3.95
N ALA A 76 7.44 2.96 -5.02
CA ALA A 76 8.72 2.27 -4.92
C ALA A 76 9.78 3.16 -4.25
N ASP A 77 9.84 4.43 -4.62
CA ASP A 77 10.75 5.37 -3.98
C ASP A 77 10.40 5.59 -2.51
N TRP A 78 9.13 5.77 -2.23
CA TRP A 78 8.65 6.03 -0.87
C TRP A 78 8.91 4.85 0.07
N LEU A 79 8.63 3.65 -0.41
CA LEU A 79 8.72 2.45 0.41
C LEU A 79 10.01 1.66 0.20
N GLU A 80 10.98 2.24 -0.48
CA GLU A 80 12.27 1.58 -0.74
C GLU A 80 12.85 1.00 0.54
N GLY A 81 13.28 -0.26 0.48
CA GLY A 81 13.87 -0.95 1.62
C GLY A 81 12.86 -1.51 2.61
N CYS A 82 11.57 -1.40 2.36
CA CYS A 82 10.59 -2.00 3.24
C CYS A 82 10.65 -3.54 3.13
N ARG A 83 10.14 -4.21 4.15
CA ARG A 83 10.24 -5.66 4.27
C ARG A 83 9.43 -6.39 3.19
N ALA A 84 8.19 -5.97 2.97
CA ALA A 84 7.31 -6.63 2.01
C ALA A 84 6.23 -5.67 1.52
N TYR A 85 5.84 -5.85 0.27
CA TYR A 85 4.78 -5.05 -0.35
C TYR A 85 3.93 -5.95 -1.25
N TYR A 86 2.60 -5.79 -1.17
CA TYR A 86 1.68 -6.60 -1.95
C TYR A 86 0.72 -5.75 -2.76
N LEU A 87 0.64 -6.04 -4.06
CA LEU A 87 -0.39 -5.53 -4.94
C LEU A 87 -1.57 -6.48 -4.88
N GLN A 88 -2.70 -6.00 -4.37
CA GLN A 88 -3.89 -6.82 -4.26
C GLN A 88 -4.86 -6.46 -5.39
N ALA A 89 -5.31 -7.46 -6.14
CA ALA A 89 -6.24 -7.24 -7.23
C ALA A 89 -7.59 -6.77 -6.67
N TYR A 90 -8.13 -5.70 -7.29
CA TYR A 90 -9.47 -5.23 -6.95
C TYR A 90 -10.50 -6.26 -7.42
N ARG A 91 -11.45 -6.57 -6.55
CA ARG A 91 -12.57 -7.45 -6.89
C ARG A 91 -13.87 -6.76 -6.56
N GLU A 92 -14.75 -6.70 -7.56
CA GLU A 92 -16.10 -6.24 -7.35
C GLU A 92 -16.91 -7.40 -6.75
N SER A 93 -17.61 -7.14 -5.64
CA SER A 93 -18.45 -8.14 -5.03
C SER A 93 -19.92 -7.75 -5.19
N ALA A 94 -20.82 -8.73 -5.04
CA ALA A 94 -22.26 -8.49 -5.15
C ALA A 94 -22.79 -7.53 -4.09
N SER A 95 -22.07 -7.39 -2.98
CA SER A 95 -22.48 -6.51 -1.88
C SER A 95 -21.92 -5.09 -2.00
N VAL A 96 -20.97 -4.87 -2.92
CA VAL A 96 -20.33 -3.55 -3.10
C VAL A 96 -20.46 -3.16 -4.55
N ILE A 97 -21.14 -2.06 -4.81
CA ILE A 97 -21.30 -1.55 -6.16
C ILE A 97 -20.54 -0.25 -6.29
N HIS A 98 -19.35 -0.32 -6.90
CA HIS A 98 -18.53 0.82 -7.20
C HIS A 98 -18.25 0.85 -8.71
N PRO A 99 -19.22 1.29 -9.52
CA PRO A 99 -19.08 1.21 -10.98
C PRO A 99 -17.94 2.06 -11.54
N VAL A 100 -17.38 2.95 -10.73
CA VAL A 100 -16.25 3.79 -11.14
C VAL A 100 -14.90 3.06 -11.03
N PHE A 101 -14.85 1.90 -10.38
CA PHE A 101 -13.59 1.16 -10.22
C PHE A 101 -13.57 -0.10 -11.08
N SER A 102 -12.42 -0.37 -11.67
CA SER A 102 -12.19 -1.58 -12.45
C SER A 102 -10.80 -2.13 -12.15
N SER A 103 -10.62 -3.42 -12.48
CA SER A 103 -9.37 -4.13 -12.21
C SER A 103 -8.42 -4.08 -13.38
N TYR A 104 -7.13 -4.16 -13.08
CA TYR A 104 -6.10 -4.45 -14.08
C TYR A 104 -6.04 -5.96 -14.31
N THR A 105 -5.50 -6.37 -15.45
CA THR A 105 -5.25 -7.79 -15.74
C THR A 105 -4.05 -8.28 -14.91
N LYS A 106 -3.90 -9.59 -14.84
CA LYS A 106 -2.76 -10.20 -14.15
C LYS A 106 -1.43 -9.72 -14.76
N GLU A 107 -1.35 -9.65 -16.09
CA GLU A 107 -0.16 -9.21 -16.80
C GLU A 107 0.18 -7.77 -16.47
N GLU A 108 -0.84 -6.92 -16.37
CA GLU A 108 -0.65 -5.51 -16.01
C GLU A 108 -0.16 -5.38 -14.58
N LEU A 109 -0.72 -6.15 -13.65
CA LEU A 109 -0.29 -6.14 -12.25
C LEU A 109 1.14 -6.64 -12.11
N GLU A 110 1.51 -7.67 -12.86
CA GLU A 110 2.89 -8.17 -12.85
C GLU A 110 3.86 -7.12 -13.40
N GLY A 111 3.43 -6.32 -14.37
CA GLY A 111 4.22 -5.21 -14.89
C GLY A 111 4.49 -4.16 -13.82
N PHE A 112 3.48 -3.81 -13.04
CA PHE A 112 3.64 -2.88 -11.92
C PHE A 112 4.55 -3.48 -10.84
N CYS A 113 4.40 -4.76 -10.58
CA CYS A 113 5.24 -5.47 -9.62
C CYS A 113 6.72 -5.43 -10.04
N ALA A 114 6.99 -5.54 -11.32
CA ALA A 114 8.36 -5.44 -11.84
C ALA A 114 8.97 -4.06 -11.55
N ILE A 115 8.16 -3.00 -11.64
CA ILE A 115 8.60 -1.64 -11.29
C ILE A 115 8.98 -1.59 -9.80
N LEU A 116 8.12 -2.15 -8.96
CA LEU A 116 8.31 -2.14 -7.52
C LEU A 116 9.53 -2.96 -7.08
N ARG A 117 9.76 -4.09 -7.73
CA ARG A 117 10.88 -4.99 -7.37
C ARG A 117 12.25 -4.37 -7.57
N LYS A 118 12.36 -3.31 -8.33
CA LYS A 118 13.62 -2.59 -8.48
C LYS A 118 14.10 -2.01 -7.15
N LYS A 119 13.18 -1.71 -6.24
CA LYS A 119 13.47 -1.10 -4.94
C LYS A 119 12.92 -1.89 -3.77
N ILE A 120 11.98 -2.78 -4.01
CA ILE A 120 11.34 -3.61 -2.99
C ILE A 120 11.38 -5.06 -3.48
N PRO A 121 12.46 -5.80 -3.17
CA PRO A 121 12.63 -7.17 -3.72
C PRO A 121 11.49 -8.13 -3.40
N LEU A 122 10.81 -7.96 -2.27
CA LEU A 122 9.71 -8.84 -1.88
C LEU A 122 8.33 -8.31 -2.29
N ALA A 123 8.25 -7.53 -3.36
CA ALA A 123 6.96 -7.10 -3.91
C ALA A 123 6.32 -8.25 -4.67
N GLU A 124 5.04 -8.51 -4.40
CA GLU A 124 4.28 -9.60 -5.01
C GLU A 124 2.84 -9.21 -5.29
N VAL A 125 2.20 -9.93 -6.20
CA VAL A 125 0.78 -9.76 -6.52
C VAL A 125 -0.03 -10.79 -5.73
N ARG A 126 -1.13 -10.35 -5.12
CA ARG A 126 -2.07 -11.21 -4.39
C ARG A 126 -3.47 -11.08 -4.97
N GLY A 127 -4.31 -12.08 -4.68
CA GLY A 127 -5.74 -12.01 -5.03
C GLY A 127 -6.04 -12.33 -6.49
N ILE A 128 -5.12 -12.97 -7.18
CA ILE A 128 -5.30 -13.41 -8.57
C ILE A 128 -5.27 -14.95 -8.59
N ASP A 129 -6.31 -15.50 -9.15
CA ASP A 129 -6.41 -16.94 -9.32
C ASP A 129 -5.73 -17.41 -10.61
#